data_d07c6626bd8c03815b0d8478e193ecbf
#
_entry.id   d07c6626bd8c03815b0d8478e193ecbf
#
_cell.length_a   1.000
_cell.length_b   1.000
_cell.length_c   1.000
_cell.angle_alpha   90.00
_cell.angle_beta   90.00
_cell.angle_gamma   90.00
#
_symmetry.space_group_name_H-M   'P 1'
#
loop_
_entity.id
_entity.type
_entity.pdbx_description
1 polymer ?
#
loop_
_entity_poly.entity_id
_entity_poly.type
_entity_poly.pdbx_seq_one_letter_code
_entity_poly.pdbx_strand_id
1 'polypeptide(L)'
;MKKLITFFLAFATGLFAVDVTFTVVDNSWSNTDVMYKGTATDWSVVQMYDDGTNGDATADDHTWTVVVDVAAGDHNWGAIDTRNGDGTSCEACDGDDGYGTWLIQGDNPAYAVSETGDITGVTSYT
;
A
#
# COMPACT_ATOMS: atom_id res chain seq x y z
N MET A 1 -6.03 40.27 -10.75
CA MET A 1 -6.18 39.15 -11.67
C MET A 1 -4.99 38.20 -11.68
N LYS A 2 -3.76 38.71 -11.80
CA LYS A 2 -2.55 37.85 -11.75
C LYS A 2 -2.41 37.10 -10.43
N LYS A 3 -2.74 37.71 -9.31
CA LYS A 3 -2.72 37.08 -7.99
C LYS A 3 -3.71 35.92 -7.88
N LEU A 4 -4.87 36.03 -8.50
CA LEU A 4 -5.88 34.99 -8.49
C LEU A 4 -5.41 33.75 -9.27
N ILE A 5 -4.76 33.93 -10.41
CA ILE A 5 -4.20 32.84 -11.20
C ILE A 5 -3.10 32.12 -10.44
N THR A 6 -2.19 32.83 -9.78
CA THR A 6 -1.13 32.26 -8.96
C THR A 6 -1.68 31.43 -7.81
N PHE A 7 -2.69 31.93 -7.12
CA PHE A 7 -3.36 31.20 -6.05
C PHE A 7 -3.99 29.91 -6.55
N PHE A 8 -4.64 29.93 -7.69
CA PHE A 8 -5.26 28.75 -8.30
C PHE A 8 -4.23 27.67 -8.64
N LEU A 9 -3.06 28.03 -9.17
CA LEU A 9 -1.97 27.09 -9.46
C LEU A 9 -1.43 26.43 -8.19
N ALA A 10 -1.26 27.19 -7.11
CA ALA A 10 -0.82 26.64 -5.83
C ALA A 10 -1.83 25.62 -5.28
N PHE A 11 -3.11 25.90 -5.39
CA PHE A 11 -4.17 24.99 -4.98
C PHE A 11 -4.17 23.69 -5.80
N ALA A 12 -4.01 23.78 -7.13
CA ALA A 12 -3.96 22.61 -8.01
C ALA A 12 -2.76 21.71 -7.69
N THR A 13 -1.60 22.27 -7.33
CA THR A 13 -0.41 21.51 -6.91
C THR A 13 -0.69 20.69 -5.66
N GLY A 14 -1.47 21.20 -4.69
CA GLY A 14 -1.81 20.49 -3.46
C GLY A 14 -2.72 19.28 -3.64
N LEU A 15 -3.32 19.11 -4.84
CA LEU A 15 -4.21 17.97 -5.15
C LEU A 15 -3.49 16.86 -5.95
N PHE A 16 -2.20 16.99 -6.19
CA PHE A 16 -1.45 16.03 -6.99
C PHE A 16 -1.32 14.68 -6.26
N ALA A 17 -1.57 13.60 -7.00
CA ALA A 17 -1.39 12.23 -6.51
C ALA A 17 -0.82 11.35 -7.64
N VAL A 18 -0.09 10.31 -7.29
CA VAL A 18 0.49 9.37 -8.24
C VAL A 18 0.20 7.93 -7.82
N ASP A 19 0.25 7.03 -8.79
CA ASP A 19 0.17 5.60 -8.52
C ASP A 19 1.52 5.11 -7.96
N VAL A 20 1.46 4.48 -6.80
CA VAL A 20 2.60 3.83 -6.15
C VAL A 20 2.34 2.33 -6.10
N THR A 21 3.30 1.55 -6.58
CA THR A 21 3.22 0.09 -6.53
C THR A 21 3.91 -0.42 -5.27
N PHE A 22 3.19 -1.19 -4.48
CA PHE A 22 3.72 -1.86 -3.29
C PHE A 22 3.79 -3.35 -3.54
N THR A 23 4.89 -3.96 -3.11
CA THR A 23 5.09 -5.41 -3.22
C THR A 23 5.59 -5.98 -1.91
N VAL A 24 5.13 -7.19 -1.59
CA VAL A 24 5.63 -7.96 -0.45
C VAL A 24 5.72 -9.43 -0.83
N VAL A 25 6.79 -10.09 -0.40
CA VAL A 25 6.95 -11.53 -0.60
C VAL A 25 6.50 -12.25 0.67
N ASP A 26 5.54 -13.16 0.51
CA ASP A 26 5.08 -14.03 1.59
C ASP A 26 5.13 -15.49 1.14
N ASN A 27 6.17 -16.20 1.57
CA ASN A 27 6.40 -17.61 1.24
C ASN A 27 5.81 -18.56 2.28
N SER A 28 5.14 -18.06 3.29
CA SER A 28 4.82 -18.88 4.45
C SER A 28 3.63 -19.82 4.25
N TRP A 29 2.72 -19.51 3.32
CA TRP A 29 1.47 -20.29 3.17
C TRP A 29 0.94 -20.31 1.75
N SER A 30 0.18 -21.37 1.44
CA SER A 30 -0.40 -21.58 0.11
C SER A 30 -1.80 -20.99 -0.08
N ASN A 31 -2.51 -20.68 0.99
CA ASN A 31 -3.87 -20.14 0.94
C ASN A 31 -3.98 -18.96 1.90
N THR A 32 -3.50 -17.84 1.46
CA THR A 32 -3.51 -16.61 2.25
C THR A 32 -4.02 -15.45 1.40
N ASP A 33 -4.60 -14.48 2.06
CA ASP A 33 -4.82 -13.17 1.48
C ASP A 33 -3.90 -12.16 2.16
N VAL A 34 -3.27 -11.34 1.37
CA VAL A 34 -2.39 -10.28 1.85
C VAL A 34 -3.05 -8.94 1.59
N MET A 35 -3.09 -8.11 2.62
CA MET A 35 -3.67 -6.78 2.57
C MET A 35 -2.61 -5.73 2.82
N TYR A 36 -2.68 -4.64 2.06
CA TYR A 36 -1.94 -3.41 2.32
C TYR A 36 -2.66 -2.58 3.38
N LYS A 37 -1.90 -1.91 4.26
CA LYS A 37 -2.36 -0.80 5.10
C LYS A 37 -1.33 0.32 5.07
N GLY A 38 -1.77 1.55 5.10
CA GLY A 38 -0.84 2.66 5.16
C GLY A 38 -1.51 4.02 5.30
N THR A 39 -0.69 5.03 5.51
CA THR A 39 -1.16 6.40 5.67
C THR A 39 -1.88 6.93 4.42
N ALA A 40 -1.53 6.42 3.23
CA ALA A 40 -2.19 6.83 1.99
C ALA A 40 -3.68 6.46 1.94
N THR A 41 -4.10 5.48 2.72
CA THR A 41 -5.50 5.02 2.79
C THR A 41 -6.10 5.20 4.19
N ASP A 42 -5.52 6.07 5.01
CA ASP A 42 -5.91 6.26 6.42
C ASP A 42 -5.93 4.93 7.21
N TRP A 43 -4.97 4.05 6.92
CA TRP A 43 -4.81 2.73 7.50
C TRP A 43 -5.97 1.76 7.22
N SER A 44 -6.81 2.07 6.25
CA SER A 44 -7.78 1.10 5.71
C SER A 44 -7.06 0.01 4.93
N VAL A 45 -7.56 -1.21 5.04
CA VAL A 45 -6.99 -2.34 4.30
C VAL A 45 -7.35 -2.29 2.83
N VAL A 46 -6.39 -2.65 1.97
CA VAL A 46 -6.58 -2.77 0.52
C VAL A 46 -6.04 -4.12 0.07
N GLN A 47 -6.80 -4.84 -0.73
CA GLN A 47 -6.40 -6.16 -1.22
C GLN A 47 -5.13 -6.07 -2.06
N MET A 48 -4.16 -6.92 -1.76
CA MET A 48 -3.01 -7.19 -2.64
C MET A 48 -3.28 -8.43 -3.49
N TYR A 49 -2.55 -8.58 -4.57
CA TYR A 49 -2.81 -9.61 -5.59
C TYR A 49 -1.55 -10.42 -5.90
N ASP A 50 -1.72 -11.73 -6.01
CA ASP A 50 -0.71 -12.69 -6.49
C ASP A 50 -1.35 -13.59 -7.55
N ASP A 51 -2.13 -13.00 -8.46
CA ASP A 51 -2.89 -13.71 -9.48
C ASP A 51 -2.55 -13.25 -10.93
N GLY A 52 -1.49 -12.47 -11.08
CA GLY A 52 -1.09 -11.89 -12.36
C GLY A 52 -1.92 -10.70 -12.81
N THR A 53 -2.74 -10.10 -11.91
CA THR A 53 -3.57 -8.93 -12.20
C THR A 53 -3.28 -7.77 -11.25
N ASN A 54 -3.84 -6.60 -11.52
CA ASN A 54 -3.73 -5.41 -10.66
C ASN A 54 -2.29 -5.00 -10.35
N GLY A 55 -1.40 -5.10 -11.35
CA GLY A 55 0.00 -4.73 -11.21
C GLY A 55 0.92 -5.91 -10.86
N ASP A 56 0.35 -7.04 -10.47
CA ASP A 56 1.11 -8.27 -10.26
C ASP A 56 1.52 -8.86 -11.62
N ALA A 57 2.81 -9.17 -11.77
CA ALA A 57 3.37 -9.62 -13.03
C ALA A 57 3.22 -11.12 -13.25
N THR A 58 3.22 -11.92 -12.18
CA THR A 58 3.28 -13.38 -12.27
C THR A 58 2.42 -14.02 -11.19
N ALA A 59 1.39 -14.74 -11.60
CA ALA A 59 0.51 -15.46 -10.67
C ALA A 59 1.26 -16.52 -9.87
N ASP A 60 0.88 -16.67 -8.61
CA ASP A 60 1.33 -17.73 -7.71
C ASP A 60 2.85 -17.79 -7.50
N ASP A 61 3.51 -16.62 -7.54
CA ASP A 61 4.95 -16.53 -7.24
C ASP A 61 5.26 -16.04 -5.82
N HIS A 62 4.21 -15.88 -5.00
CA HIS A 62 4.27 -15.37 -3.62
C HIS A 62 4.69 -13.90 -3.50
N THR A 63 4.72 -13.18 -4.60
CA THR A 63 4.93 -11.74 -4.63
C THR A 63 3.58 -11.04 -4.76
N TRP A 64 3.10 -10.52 -3.65
CA TRP A 64 1.83 -9.82 -3.58
C TRP A 64 2.01 -8.36 -3.95
N THR A 65 1.14 -7.84 -4.79
CA THR A 65 1.26 -6.50 -5.38
C THR A 65 -0.04 -5.73 -5.27
N VAL A 66 0.06 -4.43 -5.02
CA VAL A 66 -1.06 -3.49 -5.11
C VAL A 66 -0.57 -2.15 -5.65
N VAL A 67 -1.42 -1.47 -6.38
CA VAL A 67 -1.21 -0.10 -6.84
C VAL A 67 -2.17 0.80 -6.08
N VAL A 68 -1.62 1.80 -5.40
CA VAL A 68 -2.38 2.74 -4.57
C VAL A 68 -2.13 4.16 -5.06
N ASP A 69 -3.18 4.94 -5.17
CA ASP A 69 -3.09 6.36 -5.49
C ASP A 69 -2.66 7.15 -4.24
N VAL A 70 -1.51 7.81 -4.30
CA VAL A 70 -0.86 8.42 -3.14
C VAL A 70 -0.60 9.89 -3.38
N ALA A 71 -1.10 10.73 -2.49
CA ALA A 71 -0.83 12.17 -2.50
C ALA A 71 0.62 12.48 -2.13
N ALA A 72 1.12 13.63 -2.59
CA ALA A 72 2.44 14.10 -2.20
C ALA A 72 2.56 14.21 -0.67
N GLY A 73 3.70 13.83 -0.12
CA GLY A 73 3.98 13.85 1.31
C GLY A 73 4.81 12.66 1.77
N ASP A 74 5.02 12.61 3.08
CA ASP A 74 5.70 11.51 3.75
C ASP A 74 4.67 10.48 4.22
N HIS A 75 4.97 9.21 3.99
CA HIS A 75 4.05 8.11 4.22
C HIS A 75 4.74 6.91 4.88
N ASN A 76 3.91 6.07 5.49
CA ASN A 76 4.29 4.74 5.98
C ASN A 76 3.28 3.71 5.47
N TRP A 77 3.70 2.46 5.40
CA TRP A 77 2.82 1.38 5.00
C TRP A 77 3.22 0.06 5.67
N GLY A 78 2.39 -0.92 5.52
CA GLY A 78 2.66 -2.28 5.93
C GLY A 78 1.77 -3.27 5.19
N ALA A 79 2.00 -4.54 5.43
CA ALA A 79 1.20 -5.61 4.85
C ALA A 79 0.79 -6.60 5.94
N ILE A 80 -0.42 -7.12 5.82
CA ILE A 80 -1.02 -8.06 6.75
C ILE A 80 -1.36 -9.33 6.01
N ASP A 81 -0.98 -10.46 6.57
CA ASP A 81 -1.48 -11.75 6.18
C ASP A 81 -2.77 -12.03 6.97
N THR A 82 -3.87 -12.19 6.27
CA THR A 82 -5.20 -12.27 6.88
C THR A 82 -5.65 -13.70 7.19
N ARG A 83 -4.74 -14.64 7.29
CA ARG A 83 -5.08 -16.02 7.65
C ARG A 83 -5.75 -16.10 9.00
N ASN A 84 -6.89 -16.76 9.04
CA ASN A 84 -7.62 -17.06 10.26
C ASN A 84 -7.32 -18.45 10.80
N GLY A 85 -6.17 -19.02 10.50
CA GLY A 85 -5.83 -20.37 10.88
C GLY A 85 -6.49 -21.45 10.02
N ASP A 86 -7.52 -21.12 9.27
CA ASP A 86 -8.21 -22.01 8.34
C ASP A 86 -8.03 -21.59 6.87
N GLY A 87 -7.25 -20.54 6.61
CA GLY A 87 -6.99 -20.03 5.26
C GLY A 87 -8.08 -19.14 4.70
N THR A 88 -9.05 -18.73 5.50
CA THR A 88 -10.10 -17.82 5.04
C THR A 88 -9.69 -16.35 5.19
N SER A 89 -10.21 -15.52 4.29
CA SER A 89 -10.05 -14.07 4.40
C SER A 89 -10.76 -13.52 5.63
N CYS A 90 -10.16 -12.55 6.25
CA CYS A 90 -10.78 -11.86 7.37
C CYS A 90 -11.52 -10.61 6.89
N GLU A 91 -12.84 -10.59 7.05
CA GLU A 91 -13.66 -9.46 6.62
C GLU A 91 -13.42 -8.19 7.45
N ALA A 92 -12.92 -8.33 8.66
CA ALA A 92 -12.75 -7.23 9.60
C ALA A 92 -11.29 -7.01 10.03
N CYS A 93 -10.33 -7.58 9.32
CA CYS A 93 -8.94 -7.48 9.69
C CYS A 93 -8.43 -6.05 9.55
N ASP A 94 -8.03 -5.48 10.64
CA ASP A 94 -7.32 -4.20 10.67
C ASP A 94 -5.86 -4.34 11.16
N GLY A 95 -5.44 -5.57 11.43
CA GLY A 95 -4.10 -5.87 11.93
C GLY A 95 -3.93 -5.72 13.43
N ASP A 96 -4.93 -5.20 14.13
CA ASP A 96 -4.86 -4.91 15.56
C ASP A 96 -5.77 -5.81 16.40
N ASP A 97 -6.67 -6.53 15.77
CA ASP A 97 -7.71 -7.31 16.44
C ASP A 97 -7.39 -8.81 16.55
N GLY A 98 -6.21 -9.24 16.11
CA GLY A 98 -5.77 -10.63 16.20
C GLY A 98 -6.16 -11.52 15.02
N TYR A 99 -6.82 -10.98 14.01
CA TYR A 99 -7.18 -11.74 12.81
C TYR A 99 -6.12 -11.77 11.73
N GLY A 100 -5.14 -10.90 11.81
CA GLY A 100 -4.07 -10.83 10.84
C GLY A 100 -2.70 -10.79 11.49
N THR A 101 -1.68 -11.10 10.73
CA THR A 101 -0.30 -11.04 11.15
C THR A 101 0.46 -10.03 10.30
N TRP A 102 1.11 -9.07 10.93
CA TRP A 102 1.98 -8.15 10.23
C TRP A 102 3.14 -8.91 9.60
N LEU A 103 3.28 -8.78 8.27
CA LEU A 103 4.36 -9.40 7.52
C LEU A 103 5.67 -8.65 7.68
N ILE A 104 5.58 -7.33 7.83
CA ILE A 104 6.73 -6.46 8.00
C ILE A 104 6.92 -6.24 9.49
N GLN A 105 8.02 -6.77 10.02
CA GLN A 105 8.35 -6.69 11.44
C GLN A 105 9.11 -5.41 11.76
N GLY A 106 8.85 -4.85 12.93
CA GLY A 106 9.48 -3.62 13.38
C GLY A 106 8.72 -2.38 12.94
N ASP A 107 9.44 -1.30 12.64
CA ASP A 107 8.85 -0.05 12.21
C ASP A 107 8.27 -0.16 10.80
N ASN A 108 7.14 0.48 10.58
CA ASN A 108 6.52 0.51 9.25
C ASN A 108 7.44 1.19 8.24
N PRO A 109 7.68 0.57 7.07
CA PRO A 109 8.49 1.19 6.04
C PRO A 109 8.02 2.58 5.66
N ALA A 110 8.97 3.48 5.50
CA ALA A 110 8.72 4.86 5.13
C ALA A 110 9.01 5.10 3.66
N TYR A 111 8.18 5.89 3.02
CA TYR A 111 8.38 6.38 1.67
C TYR A 111 7.85 7.80 1.55
N ALA A 112 8.17 8.45 0.45
CA ALA A 112 7.68 9.80 0.19
C ALA A 112 7.33 9.97 -1.30
N VAL A 113 6.34 10.80 -1.55
CA VAL A 113 5.98 11.25 -2.89
C VAL A 113 6.21 12.76 -2.93
N SER A 114 7.06 13.20 -3.87
CA SER A 114 7.32 14.63 -4.05
C SER A 114 6.15 15.32 -4.75
N GLU A 115 6.14 16.65 -4.72
CA GLU A 115 5.13 17.44 -5.45
C GLU A 115 5.23 17.28 -6.97
N THR A 116 6.33 16.75 -7.48
CA THR A 116 6.54 16.45 -8.90
C THR A 116 6.31 14.98 -9.25
N GLY A 117 5.90 14.16 -8.27
CA GLY A 117 5.55 12.76 -8.48
C GLY A 117 6.71 11.78 -8.32
N ASP A 118 7.86 12.22 -7.84
CA ASP A 118 8.99 11.33 -7.58
C ASP A 118 8.75 10.51 -6.31
N ILE A 119 8.98 9.22 -6.41
CA ILE A 119 8.80 8.28 -5.30
C ILE A 119 10.17 7.90 -4.74
N THR A 120 10.35 8.06 -3.44
CA THR A 120 11.58 7.69 -2.73
C THR A 120 11.24 6.86 -1.50
N GLY A 121 12.19 6.05 -1.03
CA GLY A 121 12.01 5.22 0.14
C GLY A 121 11.63 3.78 -0.19
N VAL A 122 10.93 3.10 0.72
CA VAL A 122 10.68 1.66 0.67
C VAL A 122 9.24 1.39 0.28
N THR A 123 9.04 0.77 -0.89
CA THR A 123 7.72 0.34 -1.40
C THR A 123 7.68 -1.17 -1.67
N SER A 124 8.74 -1.90 -1.36
CA SER A 124 8.80 -3.35 -1.47
C SER A 124 9.45 -3.97 -0.23
N TYR A 125 9.04 -5.17 0.09
CA TYR A 125 9.54 -5.91 1.26
C TYR A 125 9.66 -7.40 0.92
N THR A 126 10.73 -7.98 1.39
CA THR A 126 11.01 -9.43 1.18
C THR A 126 11.21 -10.15 2.49
#